data_1e311a537c574872811e2c03b105f1ad
#
_entry.id   1e311a537c574872811e2c03b105f1ad
#
_cell.length_a   1.000
_cell.length_b   1.000
_cell.length_c   1.000
_cell.angle_alpha   90.00
_cell.angle_beta   90.00
_cell.angle_gamma   90.00
#
_symmetry.space_group_name_H-M   'P 1'
#
loop_
_entity.id
_entity.type
_entity.pdbx_description
1 polymer ?
#
loop_
_entity_poly.entity_id
_entity_poly.type
_entity_poly.pdbx_seq_one_letter_code
_entity_poly.pdbx_strand_id
1 'polypeptide(L)'
;MTVGETFDRRESARRLEEDIREVSHFSGPGPGITRFSFTPEYRAALSYLEEEFARIGFETYYDPVGNLATSNVPAGQRCVALGSHVDSVPNGGRFDGTAGVVCALEVARLIPDTPLKIFSFVEEEGSRFGSGILGSRCAVGAVSEEDLRGYKNADGVSFLEASKEAGHEPKHVGDCPANLDGVQRYIEVHIEQGRVLEHSGEEVGVVEAIAGLVHSALEVEGRADHAGATPTDLRSDSGLTAAEVVVELERLVRRTG
;
A
#
# COMPACT_ATOMS: atom_id res chain seq x y z
N MET A 1 -19.54 -14.63 23.29
CA MET A 1 -19.01 -13.77 24.38
C MET A 1 -19.44 -12.35 24.11
N THR A 2 -20.03 -11.68 25.08
CA THR A 2 -20.35 -10.25 24.98
C THR A 2 -19.06 -9.44 25.01
N VAL A 3 -18.92 -8.42 24.16
CA VAL A 3 -17.78 -7.47 24.04
C VAL A 3 -17.51 -6.69 25.36
N GLY A 4 -17.58 -7.31 26.51
CA GLY A 4 -17.51 -6.73 27.84
C GLY A 4 -16.46 -7.32 28.77
N GLU A 5 -15.70 -8.33 28.37
CA GLU A 5 -14.61 -8.84 29.20
C GLU A 5 -13.33 -8.09 28.83
N THR A 6 -13.06 -7.08 29.66
CA THR A 6 -11.79 -6.36 29.87
C THR A 6 -10.76 -6.39 28.73
N PHE A 7 -11.04 -5.59 27.71
CA PHE A 7 -10.03 -5.17 26.74
C PHE A 7 -8.93 -4.39 27.48
N ASP A 8 -7.76 -4.99 27.64
CA ASP A 8 -6.61 -4.29 28.19
C ASP A 8 -5.92 -3.45 27.11
N ARG A 9 -6.29 -2.16 27.07
CA ARG A 9 -5.73 -1.20 26.11
C ARG A 9 -4.21 -1.09 26.19
N ARG A 10 -3.62 -1.24 27.37
CA ARG A 10 -2.17 -1.12 27.54
C ARG A 10 -1.45 -2.31 26.96
N GLU A 11 -1.99 -3.51 27.17
CA GLU A 11 -1.44 -4.73 26.60
C GLU A 11 -1.57 -4.76 25.08
N SER A 12 -2.72 -4.36 24.54
CA SER A 12 -2.88 -4.24 23.07
C SER A 12 -1.95 -3.21 22.47
N ALA A 13 -1.80 -2.04 23.09
CA ALA A 13 -0.87 -1.02 22.62
C ALA A 13 0.57 -1.53 22.63
N ARG A 14 0.99 -2.28 23.65
CA ARG A 14 2.31 -2.88 23.74
C ARG A 14 2.56 -3.89 22.61
N ARG A 15 1.60 -4.80 22.35
CA ARG A 15 1.71 -5.76 21.24
C ARG A 15 1.78 -5.08 19.88
N LEU A 16 0.91 -4.10 19.62
CA LEU A 16 0.94 -3.30 18.39
C LEU A 16 2.31 -2.64 18.18
N GLU A 17 2.87 -2.03 19.22
CA GLU A 17 4.18 -1.39 19.13
C GLU A 17 5.30 -2.42 18.87
N GLU A 18 5.25 -3.56 19.53
CA GLU A 18 6.20 -4.66 19.33
C GLU A 18 6.12 -5.21 17.90
N ASP A 19 4.94 -5.55 17.41
CA ASP A 19 4.76 -6.09 16.07
C ASP A 19 5.18 -5.08 14.98
N ILE A 20 4.81 -3.80 15.11
CA ILE A 20 5.26 -2.75 14.18
C ILE A 20 6.79 -2.61 14.21
N ARG A 21 7.40 -2.68 15.38
CA ARG A 21 8.85 -2.61 15.52
C ARG A 21 9.52 -3.80 14.85
N GLU A 22 9.03 -5.02 15.09
CA GLU A 22 9.60 -6.24 14.50
C GLU A 22 9.48 -6.22 12.97
N VAL A 23 8.30 -5.89 12.42
CA VAL A 23 8.11 -5.75 10.97
C VAL A 23 9.03 -4.66 10.40
N SER A 24 9.30 -3.59 11.15
CA SER A 24 10.19 -2.49 10.72
C SER A 24 11.67 -2.89 10.64
N HIS A 25 12.11 -3.95 11.33
CA HIS A 25 13.48 -4.46 11.20
C HIS A 25 13.76 -5.06 9.81
N PHE A 26 12.74 -5.55 9.13
CA PHE A 26 12.86 -6.12 7.78
C PHE A 26 12.83 -4.99 6.74
N SER A 27 13.96 -4.36 6.54
CA SER A 27 14.15 -3.23 5.63
C SER A 27 15.51 -3.28 4.97
N GLY A 28 15.58 -2.87 3.71
CA GLY A 28 16.83 -2.54 3.05
C GLY A 28 17.52 -1.35 3.73
N PRO A 29 18.77 -1.04 3.34
CA PRO A 29 19.55 0.04 3.94
C PRO A 29 18.91 1.41 3.67
N GLY A 30 18.97 2.32 4.66
CA GLY A 30 18.45 3.68 4.53
C GLY A 30 17.97 4.25 5.87
N PRO A 31 17.57 5.53 5.89
CA PRO A 31 17.06 6.17 7.11
C PRO A 31 15.60 5.83 7.43
N GLY A 32 14.85 5.25 6.49
CA GLY A 32 13.47 4.80 6.63
C GLY A 32 13.28 3.36 6.20
N ILE A 33 12.04 2.93 6.05
CA ILE A 33 11.72 1.58 5.58
C ILE A 33 11.82 1.52 4.06
N THR A 34 12.60 0.55 3.56
CA THR A 34 12.66 0.22 2.14
C THR A 34 12.42 -1.27 1.98
N ARG A 35 11.20 -1.63 1.62
CA ARG A 35 10.74 -3.02 1.54
C ARG A 35 9.89 -3.21 0.29
N PHE A 36 10.54 -3.49 -0.82
CA PHE A 36 9.85 -3.71 -2.09
C PHE A 36 9.28 -5.13 -2.18
N SER A 37 8.18 -5.26 -2.87
CA SER A 37 7.54 -6.55 -3.13
C SER A 37 8.52 -7.60 -3.67
N PHE A 38 8.42 -8.83 -3.17
CA PHE A 38 9.25 -9.98 -3.55
C PHE A 38 10.75 -9.86 -3.24
N THR A 39 11.17 -8.90 -2.40
CA THR A 39 12.54 -8.86 -1.89
C THR A 39 12.70 -9.75 -0.65
N PRO A 40 13.93 -10.08 -0.24
CA PRO A 40 14.17 -10.84 0.98
C PRO A 40 13.57 -10.16 2.23
N GLU A 41 13.64 -8.84 2.32
CA GLU A 41 13.07 -8.05 3.42
C GLU A 41 11.55 -8.15 3.46
N TYR A 42 10.91 -8.10 2.28
CA TYR A 42 9.46 -8.27 2.15
C TYR A 42 9.05 -9.68 2.58
N ARG A 43 9.75 -10.70 2.10
CA ARG A 43 9.48 -12.10 2.49
C ARG A 43 9.66 -12.32 4.00
N ALA A 44 10.70 -11.74 4.60
CA ALA A 44 10.94 -11.85 6.04
C ALA A 44 9.83 -11.18 6.86
N ALA A 45 9.34 -10.01 6.44
CA ALA A 45 8.20 -9.34 7.07
C ALA A 45 6.92 -10.19 7.00
N LEU A 46 6.63 -10.79 5.84
CA LEU A 46 5.49 -11.70 5.70
C LEU A 46 5.66 -12.96 6.54
N SER A 47 6.85 -13.55 6.61
CA SER A 47 7.11 -14.74 7.43
C SER A 47 6.86 -14.47 8.92
N TYR A 48 7.25 -13.30 9.42
CA TYR A 48 6.93 -12.90 10.78
C TYR A 48 5.40 -12.86 11.01
N LEU A 49 4.66 -12.24 10.10
CA LEU A 49 3.20 -12.17 10.19
C LEU A 49 2.53 -13.55 10.08
N GLU A 50 3.03 -14.43 9.19
CA GLU A 50 2.58 -15.82 9.08
C GLU A 50 2.70 -16.56 10.42
N GLU A 51 3.84 -16.40 11.10
CA GLU A 51 4.06 -17.01 12.40
C GLU A 51 3.10 -16.46 13.46
N GLU A 52 2.89 -15.14 13.51
CA GLU A 52 1.98 -14.52 14.46
C GLU A 52 0.51 -14.94 14.23
N PHE A 53 0.06 -15.01 12.97
CA PHE A 53 -1.27 -15.53 12.64
C PHE A 53 -1.41 -17.02 12.98
N ALA A 54 -0.39 -17.83 12.72
CA ALA A 54 -0.41 -19.25 13.08
C ALA A 54 -0.51 -19.47 14.60
N ARG A 55 0.14 -18.63 15.42
CA ARG A 55 0.06 -18.69 16.90
C ARG A 55 -1.35 -18.52 17.44
N ILE A 56 -2.19 -17.81 16.71
CA ILE A 56 -3.60 -17.58 17.08
C ILE A 56 -4.58 -18.50 16.32
N GLY A 57 -4.06 -19.48 15.58
CA GLY A 57 -4.87 -20.50 14.92
C GLY A 57 -5.45 -20.10 13.57
N PHE A 58 -4.94 -19.05 12.94
CA PHE A 58 -5.33 -18.66 11.58
C PHE A 58 -4.51 -19.44 10.55
N GLU A 59 -5.18 -19.95 9.52
CA GLU A 59 -4.52 -20.59 8.38
C GLU A 59 -4.09 -19.52 7.36
N THR A 60 -2.84 -19.58 6.95
CA THR A 60 -2.23 -18.60 6.04
C THR A 60 -1.92 -19.23 4.70
N TYR A 61 -2.21 -18.51 3.62
CA TYR A 61 -1.93 -18.92 2.24
C TYR A 61 -1.64 -17.71 1.36
N TYR A 62 -1.07 -17.97 0.18
CA TYR A 62 -0.85 -16.96 -0.84
C TYR A 62 -1.80 -17.16 -2.00
N ASP A 63 -2.30 -16.07 -2.55
CA ASP A 63 -3.02 -16.13 -3.81
C ASP A 63 -2.05 -16.23 -5.01
N PRO A 64 -2.56 -16.44 -6.24
CA PRO A 64 -1.71 -16.61 -7.42
C PRO A 64 -0.71 -15.48 -7.68
N VAL A 65 -0.96 -14.26 -7.23
CA VAL A 65 -0.05 -13.12 -7.47
C VAL A 65 0.87 -12.81 -6.29
N GLY A 66 0.64 -13.43 -5.12
CA GLY A 66 1.46 -13.25 -3.93
C GLY A 66 0.84 -12.33 -2.87
N ASN A 67 -0.48 -12.06 -2.91
CA ASN A 67 -1.16 -11.51 -1.76
C ASN A 67 -1.16 -12.56 -0.64
N LEU A 68 -0.73 -12.15 0.57
CA LEU A 68 -0.90 -12.97 1.76
C LEU A 68 -2.35 -12.87 2.22
N ALA A 69 -2.99 -14.01 2.41
CA ALA A 69 -4.29 -14.10 3.04
C ALA A 69 -4.26 -15.07 4.21
N THR A 70 -4.98 -14.73 5.28
CA THR A 70 -5.12 -15.60 6.45
C THR A 70 -6.56 -15.58 6.95
N SER A 71 -7.04 -16.70 7.50
CA SER A 71 -8.43 -16.84 7.89
C SER A 71 -8.59 -17.83 9.03
N ASN A 72 -9.60 -17.61 9.88
CA ASN A 72 -10.06 -18.56 10.89
C ASN A 72 -11.34 -19.29 10.48
N VAL A 73 -11.76 -19.14 9.21
CA VAL A 73 -12.98 -19.80 8.68
C VAL A 73 -12.71 -20.45 7.34
N PRO A 74 -13.47 -21.51 6.99
CA PRO A 74 -13.40 -22.15 5.67
C PRO A 74 -13.68 -21.17 4.52
N ALA A 75 -13.15 -21.49 3.35
CA ALA A 75 -13.42 -20.74 2.11
C ALA A 75 -14.94 -20.63 1.84
N GLY A 76 -15.37 -19.45 1.40
CA GLY A 76 -16.77 -19.14 1.11
C GLY A 76 -17.68 -18.90 2.32
N GLN A 77 -17.21 -19.12 3.54
CA GLN A 77 -17.97 -18.75 4.73
C GLN A 77 -18.05 -17.23 4.87
N ARG A 78 -19.23 -16.73 5.30
CA ARG A 78 -19.42 -15.29 5.52
C ARG A 78 -18.48 -14.78 6.61
N CYS A 79 -17.71 -13.74 6.30
CA CYS A 79 -16.73 -13.12 7.19
C CYS A 79 -16.60 -11.61 6.96
N VAL A 80 -15.91 -10.96 7.86
CA VAL A 80 -15.38 -9.60 7.69
C VAL A 80 -13.92 -9.72 7.27
N ALA A 81 -13.51 -8.97 6.27
CA ALA A 81 -12.12 -8.87 5.87
C ALA A 81 -11.47 -7.62 6.47
N LEU A 82 -10.22 -7.76 6.88
CA LEU A 82 -9.34 -6.71 7.35
C LEU A 82 -8.05 -6.76 6.53
N GLY A 83 -7.26 -5.71 6.55
CA GLY A 83 -5.93 -5.77 5.96
C GLY A 83 -5.40 -4.43 5.50
N SER A 84 -4.26 -4.46 4.86
CA SER A 84 -3.56 -3.37 4.20
C SER A 84 -2.40 -3.97 3.38
N HIS A 85 -1.20 -3.37 3.45
CA HIS A 85 0.02 -3.83 2.80
C HIS A 85 1.23 -3.75 3.75
N VAL A 86 2.36 -4.34 3.34
CA VAL A 86 3.63 -4.19 4.05
C VAL A 86 4.79 -3.77 3.15
N ASP A 87 4.57 -3.69 1.82
CA ASP A 87 5.55 -3.03 0.95
C ASP A 87 5.59 -1.53 1.22
N SER A 88 6.65 -0.87 0.83
CA SER A 88 6.87 0.55 1.10
C SER A 88 7.49 1.28 -0.07
N VAL A 89 7.36 2.61 -0.07
CA VAL A 89 8.23 3.49 -0.87
C VAL A 89 9.68 3.44 -0.36
N PRO A 90 10.68 3.87 -1.14
CA PRO A 90 12.05 4.03 -0.66
C PRO A 90 12.11 4.98 0.54
N ASN A 91 12.70 4.54 1.66
CA ASN A 91 12.79 5.30 2.90
C ASN A 91 11.43 5.76 3.44
N GLY A 92 10.39 4.95 3.28
CA GLY A 92 9.04 5.21 3.78
C GLY A 92 8.93 5.22 5.29
N GLY A 93 7.76 5.60 5.78
CA GLY A 93 7.41 5.53 7.20
C GLY A 93 7.16 4.09 7.67
N ARG A 94 7.40 3.83 8.95
CA ARG A 94 7.19 2.49 9.53
C ARG A 94 5.73 2.10 9.75
N PHE A 95 4.81 3.05 9.64
CA PHE A 95 3.39 2.84 9.92
C PHE A 95 2.57 2.63 8.65
N ASP A 96 3.06 3.12 7.51
CA ASP A 96 2.35 3.07 6.25
C ASP A 96 2.06 1.62 5.85
N GLY A 97 0.81 1.30 5.60
CA GLY A 97 0.29 -0.04 5.36
C GLY A 97 0.50 -1.01 6.52
N THR A 98 1.73 -1.08 7.03
CA THR A 98 2.12 -1.98 8.14
C THR A 98 1.20 -1.85 9.36
N ALA A 99 0.82 -0.62 9.74
CA ALA A 99 -0.09 -0.41 10.86
C ALA A 99 -1.46 -1.08 10.61
N GLY A 100 -1.97 -1.04 9.39
CA GLY A 100 -3.24 -1.68 9.02
C GLY A 100 -3.21 -3.20 9.18
N VAL A 101 -2.14 -3.86 8.71
CA VAL A 101 -1.98 -5.31 8.85
C VAL A 101 -1.78 -5.72 10.32
N VAL A 102 -0.97 -4.98 11.07
CA VAL A 102 -0.72 -5.24 12.51
C VAL A 102 -1.97 -4.96 13.34
N CYS A 103 -2.75 -3.91 13.02
CA CYS A 103 -4.05 -3.69 13.66
C CYS A 103 -5.03 -4.86 13.37
N ALA A 104 -5.03 -5.39 12.15
CA ALA A 104 -5.85 -6.56 11.81
C ALA A 104 -5.43 -7.81 12.62
N LEU A 105 -4.13 -8.03 12.81
CA LEU A 105 -3.60 -9.10 13.66
C LEU A 105 -4.06 -8.92 15.12
N GLU A 106 -3.98 -7.70 15.66
CA GLU A 106 -4.44 -7.45 17.04
C GLU A 106 -5.95 -7.64 17.18
N VAL A 107 -6.75 -7.24 16.19
CA VAL A 107 -8.20 -7.51 16.18
C VAL A 107 -8.45 -9.02 16.22
N ALA A 108 -7.71 -9.81 15.42
CA ALA A 108 -7.83 -11.27 15.43
C ALA A 108 -7.49 -11.90 16.80
N ARG A 109 -6.49 -11.35 17.51
CA ARG A 109 -6.16 -11.76 18.89
C ARG A 109 -7.29 -11.46 19.88
N LEU A 110 -7.97 -10.34 19.70
CA LEU A 110 -9.01 -9.86 20.63
C LEU A 110 -10.36 -10.54 20.43
N ILE A 111 -10.69 -10.94 19.21
CA ILE A 111 -11.98 -11.54 18.86
C ILE A 111 -11.80 -12.83 18.04
N PRO A 112 -11.07 -13.84 18.56
CA PRO A 112 -10.64 -15.02 17.78
C PRO A 112 -11.80 -15.87 17.25
N ASP A 113 -12.97 -15.80 17.87
CA ASP A 113 -14.17 -16.55 17.47
C ASP A 113 -14.99 -15.84 16.38
N THR A 114 -14.63 -14.59 16.03
CA THR A 114 -15.30 -13.84 14.96
C THR A 114 -14.79 -14.33 13.60
N PRO A 115 -15.71 -14.63 12.64
CA PRO A 115 -15.30 -14.97 11.28
C PRO A 115 -14.51 -13.84 10.60
N LEU A 116 -13.20 -14.02 10.49
CA LEU A 116 -12.28 -13.03 9.93
C LEU A 116 -11.46 -13.61 8.78
N LYS A 117 -11.18 -12.76 7.81
CA LYS A 117 -10.16 -12.94 6.80
C LYS A 117 -9.26 -11.70 6.79
N ILE A 118 -7.95 -11.89 6.71
CA ILE A 118 -7.00 -10.78 6.75
C ILE A 118 -6.10 -10.86 5.53
N PHE A 119 -5.85 -9.70 4.91
CA PHE A 119 -5.00 -9.57 3.74
C PHE A 119 -3.79 -8.68 4.00
N SER A 120 -2.65 -9.08 3.43
CA SER A 120 -1.56 -8.16 3.12
C SER A 120 -1.39 -8.15 1.61
N PHE A 121 -1.83 -7.06 0.97
CA PHE A 121 -1.78 -6.92 -0.48
C PHE A 121 -0.35 -6.65 -0.94
N VAL A 122 0.04 -7.27 -2.05
CA VAL A 122 1.37 -7.11 -2.66
C VAL A 122 1.39 -5.90 -3.59
N GLU A 123 2.50 -5.16 -3.61
CA GLU A 123 2.74 -4.01 -4.52
C GLU A 123 1.62 -2.96 -4.43
N GLU A 124 1.30 -2.54 -3.22
CA GLU A 124 0.32 -1.47 -3.01
C GLU A 124 0.90 -0.13 -3.45
N GLU A 125 2.13 0.17 -3.05
CA GLU A 125 2.84 1.42 -3.30
C GLU A 125 3.29 1.62 -4.75
N GLY A 126 3.33 0.55 -5.55
CA GLY A 126 3.81 0.62 -6.93
C GLY A 126 5.29 0.96 -7.08
N SER A 127 6.04 0.89 -6.00
CA SER A 127 7.43 1.36 -5.93
C SER A 127 8.39 0.52 -6.75
N ARG A 128 8.10 -0.77 -6.92
CA ARG A 128 8.96 -1.67 -7.67
C ARG A 128 8.57 -1.80 -9.13
N PHE A 129 7.27 -1.86 -9.45
CA PHE A 129 6.77 -2.15 -10.79
C PHE A 129 5.99 -1.00 -11.43
N GLY A 130 5.94 0.16 -10.77
CA GLY A 130 5.33 1.38 -11.32
C GLY A 130 3.80 1.40 -11.37
N SER A 131 3.14 0.46 -10.68
CA SER A 131 1.68 0.39 -10.62
C SER A 131 1.22 0.09 -9.20
N GLY A 132 0.69 1.09 -8.52
CA GLY A 132 0.16 0.94 -7.16
C GLY A 132 -1.14 0.14 -7.10
N ILE A 133 -1.52 -0.25 -5.86
CA ILE A 133 -2.70 -1.04 -5.51
C ILE A 133 -2.83 -2.34 -6.34
N LEU A 134 -1.69 -2.89 -6.81
CA LEU A 134 -1.69 -3.97 -7.80
C LEU A 134 -2.29 -5.25 -7.23
N GLY A 135 -1.90 -5.63 -6.02
CA GLY A 135 -2.40 -6.83 -5.35
C GLY A 135 -3.92 -6.80 -5.13
N SER A 136 -4.44 -5.68 -4.62
CA SER A 136 -5.89 -5.52 -4.39
C SER A 136 -6.68 -5.45 -5.70
N ARG A 137 -6.13 -4.85 -6.76
CA ARG A 137 -6.72 -4.88 -8.11
C ARG A 137 -6.79 -6.29 -8.68
N CYS A 138 -5.77 -7.13 -8.45
CA CYS A 138 -5.83 -8.55 -8.80
C CYS A 138 -6.93 -9.26 -8.01
N ALA A 139 -7.04 -9.00 -6.71
CA ALA A 139 -8.05 -9.60 -5.84
C ALA A 139 -9.49 -9.30 -6.29
N VAL A 140 -9.75 -8.15 -6.92
CA VAL A 140 -11.06 -7.80 -7.48
C VAL A 140 -11.21 -8.13 -8.97
N GLY A 141 -10.23 -8.81 -9.58
CA GLY A 141 -10.27 -9.22 -10.98
C GLY A 141 -10.09 -8.10 -12.00
N ALA A 142 -9.47 -6.99 -11.61
CA ALA A 142 -9.25 -5.81 -12.46
C ALA A 142 -7.90 -5.82 -13.21
N VAL A 143 -7.16 -6.93 -13.15
CA VAL A 143 -5.82 -7.07 -13.76
C VAL A 143 -5.74 -8.38 -14.52
N SER A 144 -5.24 -8.34 -15.73
CA SER A 144 -4.99 -9.52 -16.58
C SER A 144 -3.54 -10.00 -16.47
N GLU A 145 -3.26 -11.20 -16.98
CA GLU A 145 -1.88 -11.70 -17.12
C GLU A 145 -1.04 -10.79 -18.04
N GLU A 146 -1.63 -10.20 -19.07
CA GLU A 146 -0.94 -9.28 -19.97
C GLU A 146 -0.52 -8.00 -19.26
N ASP A 147 -1.39 -7.45 -18.39
CA ASP A 147 -1.05 -6.30 -17.55
C ASP A 147 0.14 -6.62 -16.64
N LEU A 148 0.15 -7.81 -16.01
CA LEU A 148 1.25 -8.25 -15.14
C LEU A 148 2.60 -8.40 -15.89
N ARG A 149 2.55 -8.69 -17.19
CA ARG A 149 3.74 -8.68 -18.07
C ARG A 149 4.21 -7.27 -18.42
N GLY A 150 3.27 -6.32 -18.45
CA GLY A 150 3.52 -4.92 -18.78
C GLY A 150 4.18 -4.13 -17.66
N TYR A 151 3.84 -4.42 -16.39
CA TYR A 151 4.42 -3.74 -15.23
C TYR A 151 5.84 -4.25 -14.97
N LYS A 152 6.83 -3.38 -15.10
CA LYS A 152 8.26 -3.75 -15.06
C LYS A 152 9.02 -2.88 -14.08
N ASN A 153 10.00 -3.50 -13.41
CA ASN A 153 10.95 -2.78 -12.58
C ASN A 153 12.04 -2.09 -13.43
N ALA A 154 12.94 -1.37 -12.78
CA ALA A 154 14.04 -0.67 -13.44
C ALA A 154 14.99 -1.57 -14.25
N ASP A 155 15.09 -2.85 -13.89
CA ASP A 155 15.91 -3.85 -14.57
C ASP A 155 15.17 -4.53 -15.75
N GLY A 156 13.92 -4.14 -16.02
CA GLY A 156 13.08 -4.68 -17.07
C GLY A 156 12.38 -5.99 -16.71
N VAL A 157 12.52 -6.49 -15.47
CA VAL A 157 11.82 -7.68 -14.96
C VAL A 157 10.36 -7.33 -14.71
N SER A 158 9.44 -8.11 -15.26
CA SER A 158 8.02 -7.91 -15.07
C SER A 158 7.54 -8.37 -13.67
N PHE A 159 6.41 -7.83 -13.22
CA PHE A 159 5.74 -8.32 -12.01
C PHE A 159 5.45 -9.83 -12.10
N LEU A 160 4.99 -10.29 -13.27
CA LEU A 160 4.71 -11.70 -13.51
C LEU A 160 5.95 -12.58 -13.30
N GLU A 161 7.11 -12.17 -13.81
CA GLU A 161 8.37 -12.91 -13.63
C GLU A 161 8.83 -12.90 -12.18
N ALA A 162 8.78 -11.75 -11.52
CA ALA A 162 9.19 -11.61 -10.13
C ALA A 162 8.28 -12.39 -9.16
N SER A 163 6.96 -12.35 -9.36
CA SER A 163 5.99 -13.13 -8.60
C SER A 163 6.23 -14.64 -8.77
N LYS A 164 6.46 -15.10 -10.02
CA LYS A 164 6.80 -16.50 -10.30
C LYS A 164 8.11 -16.92 -9.64
N GLU A 165 9.15 -16.08 -9.67
CA GLU A 165 10.43 -16.35 -9.02
C GLU A 165 10.28 -16.43 -7.50
N ALA A 166 9.36 -15.66 -6.93
CA ALA A 166 8.99 -15.72 -5.51
C ALA A 166 8.18 -16.96 -5.14
N GLY A 167 7.84 -17.83 -6.10
CA GLY A 167 7.14 -19.10 -5.88
C GLY A 167 5.63 -19.06 -6.06
N HIS A 168 5.08 -17.98 -6.64
CA HIS A 168 3.65 -17.85 -6.92
C HIS A 168 3.30 -18.28 -8.35
N GLU A 169 2.00 -18.30 -8.67
CA GLU A 169 1.48 -18.72 -9.97
C GLU A 169 0.71 -17.59 -10.70
N PRO A 170 1.35 -16.45 -11.01
CA PRO A 170 0.67 -15.24 -11.49
C PRO A 170 -0.07 -15.40 -12.82
N LYS A 171 0.15 -16.49 -13.56
CA LYS A 171 -0.66 -16.85 -14.75
C LYS A 171 -2.11 -17.17 -14.39
N HIS A 172 -2.36 -17.52 -13.14
CA HIS A 172 -3.69 -17.82 -12.62
C HIS A 172 -4.29 -16.58 -11.92
N VAL A 173 -3.89 -15.37 -12.30
CA VAL A 173 -4.44 -14.12 -11.73
C VAL A 173 -5.96 -14.06 -11.78
N GLY A 174 -6.60 -14.71 -12.75
CA GLY A 174 -8.06 -14.83 -12.85
C GLY A 174 -8.71 -15.56 -11.68
N ASP A 175 -7.95 -16.31 -10.88
CA ASP A 175 -8.46 -17.05 -9.71
C ASP A 175 -8.36 -16.21 -8.42
N CYS A 176 -7.67 -15.06 -8.42
CA CYS A 176 -7.52 -14.18 -7.25
C CYS A 176 -8.87 -13.75 -6.63
N PRO A 177 -9.93 -13.44 -7.41
CA PRO A 177 -11.23 -13.04 -6.86
C PRO A 177 -11.88 -14.10 -5.95
N ALA A 178 -11.56 -15.38 -6.11
CA ALA A 178 -12.07 -16.45 -5.24
C ALA A 178 -11.65 -16.24 -3.76
N ASN A 179 -10.57 -15.50 -3.50
CA ASN A 179 -10.16 -15.14 -2.15
C ASN A 179 -11.12 -14.19 -1.44
N LEU A 180 -11.99 -13.50 -2.17
CA LEU A 180 -13.01 -12.62 -1.62
C LEU A 180 -14.34 -13.33 -1.38
N ASP A 181 -14.47 -14.63 -1.72
CA ASP A 181 -15.67 -15.38 -1.47
C ASP A 181 -16.01 -15.39 0.02
N GLY A 182 -17.28 -15.08 0.32
CA GLY A 182 -17.80 -14.96 1.68
C GLY A 182 -17.54 -13.61 2.36
N VAL A 183 -16.66 -12.77 1.84
CA VAL A 183 -16.39 -11.44 2.42
C VAL A 183 -17.60 -10.52 2.29
N GLN A 184 -18.11 -10.03 3.42
CA GLN A 184 -19.27 -9.15 3.50
C GLN A 184 -18.92 -7.68 3.63
N ARG A 185 -17.77 -7.39 4.24
CA ARG A 185 -17.21 -6.05 4.48
C ARG A 185 -15.70 -6.14 4.47
N TYR A 186 -15.06 -5.10 4.01
CA TYR A 186 -13.63 -4.89 4.17
C TYR A 186 -13.43 -3.62 5.01
N ILE A 187 -12.53 -3.70 5.99
CA ILE A 187 -12.17 -2.59 6.85
C ILE A 187 -10.66 -2.48 6.87
N GLU A 188 -10.17 -1.30 6.63
CA GLU A 188 -8.75 -0.98 6.68
C GLU A 188 -8.49 0.17 7.65
N VAL A 189 -7.54 -0.03 8.56
CA VAL A 189 -6.96 1.03 9.37
C VAL A 189 -5.73 1.54 8.63
N HIS A 190 -5.71 2.82 8.32
CA HIS A 190 -4.59 3.43 7.61
C HIS A 190 -4.18 4.74 8.25
N ILE A 191 -2.91 5.11 8.15
CA ILE A 191 -2.45 6.44 8.56
C ILE A 191 -3.03 7.48 7.59
N GLU A 192 -3.26 8.69 8.05
CA GLU A 192 -3.84 9.75 7.23
C GLU A 192 -2.98 10.14 6.03
N GLN A 193 -1.66 10.05 6.16
CA GLN A 193 -0.65 10.55 5.19
C GLN A 193 -0.77 12.06 4.92
N GLY A 194 -1.71 12.73 5.53
CA GLY A 194 -2.01 14.15 5.43
C GLY A 194 -1.95 14.83 6.80
N ARG A 195 -2.57 16.01 6.90
CA ARG A 195 -2.55 16.84 8.13
C ARG A 195 -3.92 17.34 8.55
N VAL A 196 -5.00 16.78 8.01
CA VAL A 196 -6.36 17.28 8.28
C VAL A 196 -6.78 16.91 9.70
N LEU A 197 -6.61 15.64 10.09
CA LEU A 197 -6.92 15.16 11.45
C LEU A 197 -5.99 15.81 12.48
N GLU A 198 -4.68 15.86 12.19
CA GLU A 198 -3.71 16.55 13.07
C GLU A 198 -4.10 18.02 13.29
N HIS A 199 -4.49 18.74 12.23
CA HIS A 199 -4.87 20.14 12.31
C HIS A 199 -6.18 20.35 13.07
N SER A 200 -7.14 19.44 12.93
CA SER A 200 -8.42 19.49 13.65
C SER A 200 -8.37 18.95 15.07
N GLY A 201 -7.26 18.27 15.44
CA GLY A 201 -7.10 17.63 16.74
C GLY A 201 -7.91 16.35 16.92
N GLU A 202 -8.28 15.72 15.79
CA GLU A 202 -9.01 14.44 15.78
C GLU A 202 -8.03 13.27 15.70
N GLU A 203 -8.31 12.20 16.41
CA GLU A 203 -7.46 11.01 16.45
C GLU A 203 -7.80 10.00 15.35
N VAL A 204 -9.05 9.96 14.90
CA VAL A 204 -9.57 9.01 13.91
C VAL A 204 -10.58 9.70 13.02
N GLY A 205 -10.56 9.38 11.73
CA GLY A 205 -11.56 9.80 10.74
C GLY A 205 -12.09 8.62 9.93
N VAL A 206 -13.31 8.75 9.45
CA VAL A 206 -13.87 7.80 8.47
C VAL A 206 -13.63 8.38 7.08
N VAL A 207 -12.97 7.60 6.20
CA VAL A 207 -12.72 8.01 4.82
C VAL A 207 -14.04 8.03 4.04
N GLU A 208 -14.42 9.18 3.53
CA GLU A 208 -15.61 9.35 2.69
C GLU A 208 -15.29 9.33 1.19
N ALA A 209 -14.05 9.73 0.83
CA ALA A 209 -13.59 9.74 -0.56
C ALA A 209 -12.06 9.59 -0.61
N ILE A 210 -11.58 9.02 -1.70
CA ILE A 210 -10.16 8.90 -2.01
C ILE A 210 -9.87 9.81 -3.22
N ALA A 211 -8.82 10.63 -3.12
CA ALA A 211 -8.43 11.51 -4.21
C ALA A 211 -7.97 10.72 -5.44
N GLY A 212 -8.45 11.12 -6.61
CA GLY A 212 -7.91 10.64 -7.87
C GLY A 212 -6.56 11.27 -8.16
N LEU A 213 -5.66 10.52 -8.80
CA LEU A 213 -4.31 10.98 -9.14
C LEU A 213 -4.11 10.93 -10.66
N VAL A 214 -3.54 12.01 -11.21
CA VAL A 214 -3.10 12.08 -12.60
C VAL A 214 -1.65 12.56 -12.63
N HIS A 215 -0.78 11.76 -13.21
CA HIS A 215 0.60 12.17 -13.50
C HIS A 215 0.68 12.73 -14.92
N SER A 216 1.24 13.92 -15.05
CA SER A 216 1.46 14.57 -16.34
C SER A 216 2.87 15.11 -16.41
N ALA A 217 3.48 15.06 -17.60
CA ALA A 217 4.74 15.72 -17.89
C ALA A 217 4.45 16.93 -18.79
N LEU A 218 5.04 18.08 -18.43
CA LEU A 218 5.02 19.28 -19.25
C LEU A 218 6.45 19.59 -19.69
N GLU A 219 6.68 19.59 -21.00
CA GLU A 219 7.93 20.01 -21.59
C GLU A 219 7.82 21.47 -22.06
N VAL A 220 8.76 22.31 -21.64
CA VAL A 220 8.80 23.72 -22.01
C VAL A 220 10.11 23.99 -22.75
N GLU A 221 9.99 24.25 -24.03
CA GLU A 221 11.15 24.56 -24.89
C GLU A 221 11.44 26.06 -24.92
N GLY A 222 12.70 26.41 -24.84
CA GLY A 222 13.18 27.77 -24.93
C GLY A 222 14.40 27.88 -25.84
N ARG A 223 14.95 29.10 -25.95
CA ARG A 223 16.17 29.37 -26.73
C ARG A 223 17.26 29.93 -25.83
N ALA A 224 18.46 29.37 -25.95
CA ALA A 224 19.61 29.91 -25.23
C ALA A 224 20.08 31.21 -25.94
N ASP A 225 20.11 32.29 -25.19
CA ASP A 225 20.55 33.61 -25.63
C ASP A 225 21.58 34.21 -24.66
N HIS A 226 22.40 35.16 -25.15
CA HIS A 226 23.36 35.83 -24.29
C HIS A 226 22.66 36.73 -23.24
N ALA A 227 22.95 36.52 -21.98
CA ALA A 227 22.25 37.15 -20.88
C ALA A 227 22.32 38.69 -20.87
N GLY A 228 23.48 39.27 -21.29
CA GLY A 228 23.67 40.71 -21.31
C GLY A 228 23.36 41.40 -22.64
N ALA A 229 23.31 40.67 -23.77
CA ALA A 229 23.16 41.24 -25.12
C ALA A 229 21.74 41.05 -25.70
N THR A 230 20.95 40.10 -25.18
CA THR A 230 19.60 39.87 -25.68
C THR A 230 18.58 40.61 -24.83
N PRO A 231 17.85 41.58 -25.38
CA PRO A 231 16.75 42.27 -24.68
C PRO A 231 15.71 41.27 -24.19
N THR A 232 15.02 41.57 -23.10
CA THR A 232 14.07 40.66 -22.44
C THR A 232 12.90 40.28 -23.33
N ASP A 233 12.41 41.22 -24.13
CA ASP A 233 11.30 41.04 -25.08
C ASP A 233 11.64 40.16 -26.29
N LEU A 234 12.93 39.87 -26.51
CA LEU A 234 13.41 38.98 -27.57
C LEU A 234 13.81 37.59 -27.06
N ARG A 235 13.68 37.35 -25.77
CA ARG A 235 14.05 36.06 -25.16
C ARG A 235 12.90 35.06 -25.28
N SER A 236 13.27 33.79 -25.47
CA SER A 236 12.38 32.63 -25.31
C SER A 236 12.83 31.86 -24.06
N ASP A 237 12.40 32.33 -22.88
CA ASP A 237 12.85 31.83 -21.58
C ASP A 237 11.92 30.73 -21.08
N SER A 238 12.35 29.47 -21.23
CA SER A 238 11.59 28.32 -20.75
C SER A 238 11.45 28.29 -19.22
N GLY A 239 12.44 28.82 -18.50
CA GLY A 239 12.36 28.88 -17.02
C GLY A 239 11.27 29.85 -16.54
N LEU A 240 11.15 31.03 -17.18
CA LEU A 240 10.08 31.96 -16.87
C LEU A 240 8.70 31.39 -17.19
N THR A 241 8.54 30.78 -18.37
CA THR A 241 7.27 30.14 -18.78
C THR A 241 6.88 29.01 -17.83
N ALA A 242 7.86 28.16 -17.43
CA ALA A 242 7.59 27.08 -16.47
C ALA A 242 7.15 27.67 -15.09
N ALA A 243 7.77 28.72 -14.63
CA ALA A 243 7.39 29.39 -13.37
C ALA A 243 5.97 29.96 -13.44
N GLU A 244 5.60 30.60 -14.54
CA GLU A 244 4.24 31.12 -14.75
C GLU A 244 3.19 30.01 -14.74
N VAL A 245 3.46 28.86 -15.37
CA VAL A 245 2.58 27.69 -15.37
C VAL A 245 2.38 27.19 -13.93
N VAL A 246 3.44 27.04 -13.14
CA VAL A 246 3.33 26.59 -11.74
C VAL A 246 2.48 27.53 -10.90
N VAL A 247 2.71 28.84 -11.03
CA VAL A 247 1.93 29.88 -10.30
C VAL A 247 0.46 29.86 -10.69
N GLU A 248 0.15 29.68 -11.99
CA GLU A 248 -1.25 29.65 -12.45
C GLU A 248 -1.96 28.35 -12.04
N LEU A 249 -1.27 27.21 -12.03
CA LEU A 249 -1.81 25.96 -11.50
C LEU A 249 -2.17 26.09 -10.02
N GLU A 250 -1.28 26.67 -9.20
CA GLU A 250 -1.57 26.93 -7.79
C GLU A 250 -2.79 27.84 -7.60
N ARG A 251 -2.92 28.91 -8.40
CA ARG A 251 -4.10 29.78 -8.37
C ARG A 251 -5.38 29.04 -8.76
N LEU A 252 -5.30 28.16 -9.76
CA LEU A 252 -6.43 27.34 -10.21
C LEU A 252 -6.91 26.42 -9.08
N VAL A 253 -5.98 25.67 -8.45
CA VAL A 253 -6.29 24.76 -7.33
C VAL A 253 -6.98 25.52 -6.20
N ARG A 254 -6.48 26.71 -5.82
CA ARG A 254 -7.12 27.53 -4.76
C ARG A 254 -8.52 28.03 -5.10
N ARG A 255 -8.88 28.08 -6.37
CA ARG A 255 -10.22 28.51 -6.80
C ARG A 255 -11.22 27.36 -6.91
N THR A 256 -10.74 26.14 -7.08
CA THR A 256 -11.57 24.95 -7.34
C THR A 256 -11.62 23.97 -6.16
N GLY A 257 -10.71 24.04 -5.21
CA GLY A 257 -10.67 23.27 -3.96
C GLY A 257 -11.14 24.09 -2.81
#